data_36aceff83b84b825c8d4148b448229e5
#
_entry.id   36aceff83b84b825c8d4148b448229e5
#
_cell.length_a   1.000
_cell.length_b   1.000
_cell.length_c   1.000
_cell.angle_alpha   90.00
_cell.angle_beta   90.00
_cell.angle_gamma   90.00
#
_symmetry.space_group_name_H-M   'P 1'
#
loop_
_entity.id
_entity.type
_entity.pdbx_description
1 polymer ?
#
loop_
_entity_poly.entity_id
_entity_poly.type
_entity_poly.pdbx_seq_one_letter_code
_entity_poly.pdbx_strand_id
1 'polypeptide(L)'
;MIAKIGRGSNLYGALVYNQLKVEKDNGQILYTNKIIETPDGSYATSQLLRSFEPYLLANRKTEKPILHISLNPDPKDKVSDEQFEKLAQKYMQKMGYAEQPFVVFKHTDIERIHIHIVSVCVDENGRKISDKFEKRHSMNVCRELEKQFCLISAIEKKQNPQNQIFKPVNYEAGDIKSQMASVIRNLPKYYKFEGFGTYNALLSLFNITAEEVKGEFNGISKQGLVYFALNEKGEKASNPFKASLFGKQAGYVQLQQHYAQSKELLKNEPSKALLKRTIEMCLQTASEEKEFKKRLSERGINTVVRRNTEGRVYGITFVDHSSKSVWNGSQLGKNLSANVFNDWWSNGNKMEQPVQGNGASKNNATIDENIKEPNNLFGFLVKENMSNSHEENSLIEVFGGLLSNGKAEDYDEVLFANQMKKKARRKKR
;
A
#
# COMPACT_ATOMS: atom_id res chain seq x y z
N MET A 1 -13.23 5.73 12.29
CA MET A 1 -12.25 5.48 13.40
C MET A 1 -11.58 4.13 13.22
N ILE A 2 -10.28 4.03 13.48
CA ILE A 2 -9.50 2.78 13.36
C ILE A 2 -8.82 2.49 14.70
N ALA A 3 -8.99 1.26 15.21
CA ALA A 3 -8.27 0.78 16.38
C ALA A 3 -7.11 -0.13 15.98
N LYS A 4 -5.95 0.05 16.61
CA LYS A 4 -4.81 -0.87 16.51
C LYS A 4 -4.55 -1.46 17.90
N ILE A 5 -4.44 -2.78 18.01
CA ILE A 5 -4.19 -3.48 19.27
C ILE A 5 -2.81 -4.14 19.19
N GLY A 6 -1.90 -3.68 20.00
CA GLY A 6 -0.58 -4.26 20.26
C GLY A 6 -0.54 -5.04 21.55
N ARG A 7 0.25 -6.13 21.60
CA ARG A 7 0.49 -6.92 22.80
C ARG A 7 1.98 -7.05 23.09
N GLY A 8 2.37 -6.87 24.34
CA GLY A 8 3.76 -6.93 24.78
C GLY A 8 3.94 -7.53 26.14
N SER A 9 5.20 -7.67 26.56
CA SER A 9 5.61 -8.12 27.90
C SER A 9 6.31 -7.02 28.71
N ASN A 10 6.49 -5.82 28.13
CA ASN A 10 7.21 -4.72 28.76
C ASN A 10 6.27 -3.54 29.03
N LEU A 11 5.66 -3.52 30.23
CA LEU A 11 4.79 -2.42 30.65
C LEU A 11 5.56 -1.11 30.78
N TYR A 12 6.75 -1.13 31.40
CA TYR A 12 7.58 0.05 31.56
C TYR A 12 7.86 0.74 30.24
N GLY A 13 8.25 -0.03 29.21
CA GLY A 13 8.49 0.54 27.89
C GLY A 13 7.22 1.13 27.26
N ALA A 14 6.04 0.54 27.48
CA ALA A 14 4.78 1.09 26.97
C ALA A 14 4.39 2.42 27.65
N LEU A 15 4.59 2.52 28.96
CA LEU A 15 4.31 3.74 29.70
C LEU A 15 5.33 4.85 29.39
N VAL A 16 6.63 4.53 29.39
CA VAL A 16 7.70 5.51 29.05
C VAL A 16 7.53 6.07 27.64
N TYR A 17 7.18 5.23 26.66
CA TYR A 17 6.93 5.72 25.29
C TYR A 17 5.87 6.82 25.26
N ASN A 18 4.75 6.63 25.96
CA ASN A 18 3.68 7.62 26.01
C ASN A 18 4.05 8.84 26.88
N GLN A 19 4.73 8.60 28.02
CA GLN A 19 5.15 9.66 28.94
C GLN A 19 6.15 10.63 28.29
N LEU A 20 7.09 10.13 27.48
CA LEU A 20 8.01 10.98 26.72
C LEU A 20 7.31 11.91 25.73
N LYS A 21 6.12 11.55 25.23
CA LYS A 21 5.31 12.43 24.40
C LYS A 21 4.67 13.55 25.24
N VAL A 22 4.24 13.20 26.47
CA VAL A 22 3.72 14.21 27.43
C VAL A 22 4.80 15.20 27.82
N GLU A 23 6.01 14.73 28.15
CA GLU A 23 7.16 15.57 28.51
C GLU A 23 7.63 16.50 27.40
N LYS A 24 7.35 16.17 26.14
CA LYS A 24 7.69 16.97 24.95
C LYS A 24 6.55 17.88 24.48
N ASP A 25 5.53 18.10 25.27
CA ASP A 25 4.31 18.85 24.95
C ASP A 25 3.55 18.35 23.69
N ASN A 26 3.80 17.09 23.30
CA ASN A 26 3.15 16.43 22.17
C ASN A 26 2.08 15.43 22.64
N GLY A 27 1.71 15.45 23.90
CA GLY A 27 0.71 14.57 24.48
C GLY A 27 0.27 15.01 25.87
N GLN A 28 -0.81 14.40 26.33
CA GLN A 28 -1.31 14.57 27.70
C GLN A 28 -2.03 13.28 28.19
N ILE A 29 -2.07 13.07 29.51
CA ILE A 29 -2.92 12.03 30.09
C ILE A 29 -4.34 12.62 30.17
N LEU A 30 -5.30 11.95 29.51
CA LEU A 30 -6.71 12.36 29.52
C LEU A 30 -7.51 11.68 30.62
N TYR A 31 -7.23 10.39 30.85
CA TYR A 31 -8.05 9.60 31.76
C TYR A 31 -7.27 8.41 32.31
N THR A 32 -7.58 8.06 33.56
CA THR A 32 -7.05 6.87 34.23
C THR A 32 -8.19 6.04 34.84
N ASN A 33 -8.05 4.72 34.83
CA ASN A 33 -8.98 3.79 35.43
C ASN A 33 -8.21 2.84 36.35
N LYS A 34 -8.63 2.73 37.65
CA LYS A 34 -7.96 1.89 38.66
C LYS A 34 -6.44 2.16 38.75
N ILE A 35 -6.04 3.41 38.55
CA ILE A 35 -4.69 3.90 38.73
C ILE A 35 -4.62 4.67 40.05
N ILE A 36 -3.54 4.51 40.77
CA ILE A 36 -3.32 5.23 42.04
C ILE A 36 -3.22 6.72 41.73
N GLU A 37 -4.14 7.51 42.23
CA GLU A 37 -4.17 8.96 42.05
C GLU A 37 -3.05 9.63 42.84
N THR A 38 -2.46 10.65 42.29
CA THR A 38 -1.47 11.50 42.92
C THR A 38 -2.13 12.80 43.39
N PRO A 39 -1.76 13.34 44.56
CA PRO A 39 -2.41 14.53 45.12
C PRO A 39 -2.30 15.77 44.23
N ASP A 40 -1.26 15.83 43.38
CA ASP A 40 -0.96 16.93 42.46
C ASP A 40 -1.47 16.69 40.99
N GLY A 41 -2.15 15.55 40.76
CA GLY A 41 -2.62 15.16 39.42
C GLY A 41 -1.51 14.81 38.44
N SER A 42 -0.24 14.76 38.90
CA SER A 42 0.88 14.31 38.07
C SER A 42 1.05 12.79 38.20
N TYR A 43 1.52 12.15 37.12
CA TYR A 43 1.76 10.69 37.11
C TYR A 43 3.19 10.38 36.72
N ALA A 44 4.04 10.05 37.71
CA ALA A 44 5.35 9.48 37.41
C ALA A 44 5.19 8.04 36.91
N THR A 45 6.02 7.63 35.96
CA THR A 45 5.98 6.27 35.38
C THR A 45 6.03 5.16 36.44
N SER A 46 6.77 5.36 37.53
CA SER A 46 6.85 4.41 38.64
C SER A 46 5.53 4.24 39.42
N GLN A 47 4.76 5.29 39.55
CA GLN A 47 3.43 5.26 40.19
C GLN A 47 2.42 4.54 39.28
N LEU A 48 2.42 4.86 37.99
CA LEU A 48 1.60 4.15 37.03
C LEU A 48 1.89 2.64 37.06
N LEU A 49 3.15 2.23 37.10
CA LEU A 49 3.56 0.82 37.16
C LEU A 49 2.95 0.07 38.33
N ARG A 50 2.96 0.67 39.54
CA ARG A 50 2.43 0.04 40.78
C ARG A 50 0.97 -0.37 40.65
N SER A 51 0.18 0.40 39.92
CA SER A 51 -1.26 0.11 39.72
C SER A 51 -1.51 -1.15 38.88
N PHE A 52 -0.55 -1.55 38.06
CA PHE A 52 -0.65 -2.75 37.23
C PHE A 52 0.00 -3.99 37.84
N GLU A 53 0.86 -3.81 38.86
CA GLU A 53 1.61 -4.92 39.48
C GLU A 53 0.73 -6.05 40.03
N PRO A 54 -0.39 -5.79 40.72
CA PRO A 54 -1.24 -6.87 41.24
C PRO A 54 -1.72 -7.82 40.15
N TYR A 55 -2.13 -7.29 39.00
CA TYR A 55 -2.62 -8.05 37.84
C TYR A 55 -1.52 -8.87 37.20
N LEU A 56 -0.31 -8.30 37.08
CA LEU A 56 0.84 -8.98 36.48
C LEU A 56 1.43 -10.06 37.38
N LEU A 57 1.38 -9.86 38.69
CA LEU A 57 1.80 -10.86 39.70
C LEU A 57 0.84 -12.04 39.76
N ALA A 58 -0.47 -11.78 39.65
CA ALA A 58 -1.49 -12.81 39.66
C ALA A 58 -1.40 -13.78 38.45
N ASN A 59 -0.83 -13.36 37.34
CA ASN A 59 -0.68 -14.20 36.13
C ASN A 59 0.74 -14.24 35.62
N ARG A 60 1.41 -15.38 35.79
CA ARG A 60 2.74 -15.65 35.23
C ARG A 60 2.73 -16.50 33.95
N LYS A 61 1.55 -16.98 33.51
CA LYS A 61 1.42 -17.87 32.33
C LYS A 61 1.27 -17.12 31.02
N THR A 62 0.74 -15.89 31.05
CA THR A 62 0.52 -15.09 29.84
C THR A 62 1.82 -14.42 29.38
N GLU A 63 2.37 -14.82 28.24
CA GLU A 63 3.63 -14.30 27.72
C GLU A 63 3.58 -12.80 27.39
N LYS A 64 2.42 -12.28 26.97
CA LYS A 64 2.22 -10.89 26.53
C LYS A 64 0.98 -10.29 27.20
N PRO A 65 1.05 -10.01 28.52
CA PRO A 65 -0.09 -9.51 29.25
C PRO A 65 -0.44 -8.04 28.99
N ILE A 66 0.49 -7.26 28.42
CA ILE A 66 0.34 -5.83 28.23
C ILE A 66 -0.42 -5.56 26.93
N LEU A 67 -1.41 -4.68 27.01
CA LEU A 67 -2.15 -4.10 25.89
C LEU A 67 -1.68 -2.68 25.62
N HIS A 68 -1.42 -2.38 24.37
CA HIS A 68 -1.21 -1.03 23.88
C HIS A 68 -2.16 -0.81 22.70
N ILE A 69 -3.20 -0.02 22.91
CA ILE A 69 -4.27 0.19 21.94
C ILE A 69 -4.20 1.63 21.48
N SER A 70 -4.23 1.88 20.17
CA SER A 70 -4.44 3.23 19.65
C SER A 70 -5.81 3.35 18.99
N LEU A 71 -6.55 4.42 19.32
CA LEU A 71 -7.81 4.78 18.68
C LEU A 71 -7.60 6.03 17.82
N ASN A 72 -7.91 5.88 16.56
CA ASN A 72 -7.57 6.86 15.53
C ASN A 72 -8.84 7.30 14.80
N PRO A 73 -9.49 8.42 15.20
CA PRO A 73 -10.56 9.05 14.44
C PRO A 73 -10.08 9.52 13.06
N ASP A 74 -11.01 9.95 12.21
CA ASP A 74 -10.65 10.60 10.97
C ASP A 74 -9.97 11.95 11.23
N PRO A 75 -8.93 12.37 10.46
CA PRO A 75 -8.32 13.68 10.62
C PRO A 75 -9.30 14.87 10.51
N LYS A 76 -10.44 14.65 9.86
CA LYS A 76 -11.52 15.67 9.74
C LYS A 76 -12.46 15.70 10.94
N ASP A 77 -12.43 14.67 11.79
CA ASP A 77 -13.22 14.64 13.01
C ASP A 77 -12.63 15.62 14.03
N LYS A 78 -13.48 16.51 14.57
CA LYS A 78 -13.12 17.39 15.69
C LYS A 78 -13.62 16.73 16.97
N VAL A 79 -12.74 16.01 17.64
CA VAL A 79 -13.04 15.28 18.88
C VAL A 79 -12.48 16.05 20.07
N SER A 80 -13.33 16.44 21.03
CA SER A 80 -12.88 17.11 22.26
C SER A 80 -12.22 16.11 23.22
N ASP A 81 -11.55 16.64 24.25
CA ASP A 81 -10.89 15.80 25.25
C ASP A 81 -11.89 14.94 26.02
N GLU A 82 -13.04 15.49 26.43
CA GLU A 82 -14.14 14.76 27.08
C GLU A 82 -14.75 13.69 26.17
N GLN A 83 -14.78 13.94 24.87
CA GLN A 83 -15.23 12.94 23.90
C GLN A 83 -14.22 11.81 23.76
N PHE A 84 -12.91 12.10 23.76
CA PHE A 84 -11.86 11.08 23.76
C PHE A 84 -11.88 10.21 25.01
N GLU A 85 -12.09 10.81 26.20
CA GLU A 85 -12.24 10.07 27.44
C GLU A 85 -13.41 9.09 27.37
N LYS A 86 -14.60 9.59 27.02
CA LYS A 86 -15.81 8.77 26.88
C LYS A 86 -15.65 7.67 25.81
N LEU A 87 -14.95 7.99 24.73
CA LEU A 87 -14.67 7.06 23.65
C LEU A 87 -13.75 5.93 24.10
N ALA A 88 -12.68 6.26 24.87
CA ALA A 88 -11.78 5.28 25.45
C ALA A 88 -12.49 4.36 26.45
N GLN A 89 -13.25 4.94 27.39
CA GLN A 89 -14.00 4.17 28.39
C GLN A 89 -15.00 3.20 27.74
N LYS A 90 -15.79 3.67 26.76
CA LYS A 90 -16.75 2.81 26.05
C LYS A 90 -16.08 1.75 25.20
N TYR A 91 -14.95 2.08 24.58
CA TYR A 91 -14.18 1.10 23.82
C TYR A 91 -13.66 -0.01 24.76
N MET A 92 -13.04 0.35 25.89
CA MET A 92 -12.55 -0.62 26.88
C MET A 92 -13.69 -1.46 27.46
N GLN A 93 -14.84 -0.85 27.75
CA GLN A 93 -16.03 -1.55 28.25
C GLN A 93 -16.53 -2.58 27.23
N LYS A 94 -16.72 -2.18 25.97
CA LYS A 94 -17.23 -3.07 24.92
C LYS A 94 -16.23 -4.16 24.53
N MET A 95 -14.93 -3.92 24.71
CA MET A 95 -13.87 -4.93 24.51
C MET A 95 -13.70 -5.88 25.70
N GLY A 96 -14.44 -5.69 26.82
CA GLY A 96 -14.36 -6.52 28.01
C GLY A 96 -13.20 -6.16 28.94
N TYR A 97 -12.66 -4.95 28.84
CA TYR A 97 -11.53 -4.47 29.64
C TYR A 97 -11.92 -3.36 30.64
N ALA A 98 -13.21 -3.16 30.94
CA ALA A 98 -13.68 -2.09 31.83
C ALA A 98 -13.08 -2.20 33.25
N GLU A 99 -12.91 -3.43 33.73
CA GLU A 99 -12.41 -3.71 35.10
C GLU A 99 -10.89 -3.75 35.19
N GLN A 100 -10.19 -3.45 34.06
CA GLN A 100 -8.75 -3.43 34.05
C GLN A 100 -8.19 -2.07 34.42
N PRO A 101 -6.98 -1.98 35.02
CA PRO A 101 -6.27 -0.73 35.12
C PRO A 101 -5.89 -0.26 33.69
N PHE A 102 -6.13 1.01 33.38
CA PHE A 102 -5.67 1.59 32.13
C PHE A 102 -5.42 3.09 32.23
N VAL A 103 -4.51 3.57 31.39
CA VAL A 103 -4.18 4.98 31.21
C VAL A 103 -4.44 5.38 29.76
N VAL A 104 -5.09 6.51 29.57
CA VAL A 104 -5.40 7.09 28.24
C VAL A 104 -4.50 8.28 28.00
N PHE A 105 -3.66 8.19 26.98
CA PHE A 105 -2.78 9.27 26.53
C PHE A 105 -3.32 9.84 25.21
N LYS A 106 -3.43 11.15 25.09
CA LYS A 106 -3.67 11.84 23.84
C LYS A 106 -2.33 12.21 23.22
N HIS A 107 -2.20 12.02 21.92
CA HIS A 107 -1.04 12.43 21.13
C HIS A 107 -1.42 13.43 20.07
N THR A 108 -0.57 14.47 19.93
CA THR A 108 -0.73 15.59 18.98
C THR A 108 0.52 15.78 18.10
N ASP A 109 1.45 14.84 18.14
CA ASP A 109 2.74 14.86 17.43
C ASP A 109 2.62 14.64 15.93
N ILE A 110 1.46 14.26 15.44
CA ILE A 110 1.13 14.15 14.01
C ILE A 110 -0.15 14.94 13.70
N GLU A 111 -0.39 15.26 12.43
CA GLU A 111 -1.57 16.02 11.97
C GLU A 111 -2.91 15.44 12.48
N ARG A 112 -2.95 14.14 12.74
CA ARG A 112 -4.13 13.45 13.27
C ARG A 112 -4.04 13.27 14.77
N ILE A 113 -4.91 13.94 15.52
CA ILE A 113 -5.06 13.73 16.96
C ILE A 113 -5.60 12.31 17.21
N HIS A 114 -4.98 11.57 18.11
CA HIS A 114 -5.34 10.19 18.45
C HIS A 114 -5.04 9.88 19.91
N ILE A 115 -5.59 8.80 20.40
CA ILE A 115 -5.34 8.37 21.78
C ILE A 115 -4.68 6.99 21.82
N HIS A 116 -3.82 6.81 22.82
CA HIS A 116 -3.23 5.54 23.19
C HIS A 116 -3.75 5.09 24.57
N ILE A 117 -4.11 3.82 24.66
CA ILE A 117 -4.56 3.20 25.91
C ILE A 117 -3.55 2.12 26.28
N VAL A 118 -2.94 2.25 27.43
CA VAL A 118 -2.06 1.22 28.00
C VAL A 118 -2.83 0.48 29.09
N SER A 119 -2.93 -0.85 28.97
CA SER A 119 -3.69 -1.72 29.88
C SER A 119 -3.08 -3.11 29.96
N VAL A 120 -3.76 -4.03 30.65
CA VAL A 120 -3.39 -5.44 30.77
C VAL A 120 -4.57 -6.34 30.38
N CYS A 121 -4.27 -7.52 29.81
CA CYS A 121 -5.29 -8.50 29.41
C CYS A 121 -5.50 -9.64 30.44
N VAL A 122 -5.13 -9.41 31.70
CA VAL A 122 -5.31 -10.35 32.79
C VAL A 122 -6.06 -9.66 33.89
N ASP A 123 -7.04 -10.35 34.49
CA ASP A 123 -7.83 -9.82 35.59
C ASP A 123 -7.08 -9.95 36.94
N GLU A 124 -7.64 -9.41 38.02
CA GLU A 124 -7.09 -9.45 39.38
C GLU A 124 -6.96 -10.86 39.93
N ASN A 125 -7.76 -11.81 39.43
CA ASN A 125 -7.70 -13.23 39.78
C ASN A 125 -6.68 -14.01 38.94
N GLY A 126 -5.90 -13.34 38.11
CA GLY A 126 -4.90 -13.93 37.23
C GLY A 126 -5.46 -14.65 35.99
N ARG A 127 -6.74 -14.46 35.66
CA ARG A 127 -7.34 -15.06 34.46
C ARG A 127 -7.10 -14.16 33.25
N LYS A 128 -6.70 -14.77 32.15
CA LYS A 128 -6.57 -14.04 30.86
C LYS A 128 -7.95 -13.73 30.29
N ILE A 129 -8.21 -12.46 29.98
CA ILE A 129 -9.40 -12.03 29.24
C ILE A 129 -9.32 -12.57 27.82
N SER A 130 -10.43 -13.10 27.29
CA SER A 130 -10.49 -13.73 25.99
C SER A 130 -10.17 -12.76 24.87
N ASP A 131 -9.21 -13.14 24.02
CA ASP A 131 -8.84 -12.42 22.80
C ASP A 131 -9.33 -13.13 21.53
N LYS A 132 -10.30 -14.06 21.69
CA LYS A 132 -10.87 -14.78 20.55
C LYS A 132 -11.60 -13.81 19.64
N PHE A 133 -11.22 -13.79 18.34
CA PHE A 133 -11.75 -12.85 17.34
C PHE A 133 -11.60 -11.36 17.69
N GLU A 134 -10.62 -11.01 18.53
CA GLU A 134 -10.41 -9.64 19.04
C GLU A 134 -10.43 -8.58 17.95
N LYS A 135 -9.75 -8.81 16.83
CA LYS A 135 -9.71 -7.84 15.71
C LYS A 135 -11.07 -7.59 15.08
N ARG A 136 -11.87 -8.66 14.88
CA ARG A 136 -13.22 -8.54 14.33
C ARG A 136 -14.14 -7.83 15.32
N HIS A 137 -14.04 -8.18 16.60
CA HIS A 137 -14.82 -7.54 17.66
C HIS A 137 -14.48 -6.06 17.77
N SER A 138 -13.19 -5.71 17.83
CA SER A 138 -12.70 -4.33 17.84
C SER A 138 -13.22 -3.50 16.65
N MET A 139 -13.26 -4.10 15.45
CA MET A 139 -13.82 -3.42 14.28
C MET A 139 -15.31 -3.11 14.44
N ASN A 140 -16.09 -4.04 14.94
CA ASN A 140 -17.52 -3.84 15.20
C ASN A 140 -17.73 -2.74 16.24
N VAL A 141 -16.98 -2.79 17.36
CA VAL A 141 -16.99 -1.75 18.39
C VAL A 141 -16.66 -0.38 17.80
N CYS A 142 -15.64 -0.29 16.93
CA CYS A 142 -15.32 0.96 16.23
C CYS A 142 -16.51 1.49 15.42
N ARG A 143 -17.23 0.63 14.68
CA ARG A 143 -18.43 1.04 13.89
C ARG A 143 -19.58 1.56 14.78
N GLU A 144 -19.80 0.91 15.92
CA GLU A 144 -20.80 1.35 16.89
C GLU A 144 -20.43 2.70 17.51
N LEU A 145 -19.16 2.88 17.88
CA LEU A 145 -18.67 4.13 18.49
C LEU A 145 -18.68 5.29 17.46
N GLU A 146 -18.33 5.02 16.19
CA GLU A 146 -18.47 6.03 15.12
C GLU A 146 -19.89 6.58 15.04
N LYS A 147 -20.89 5.70 15.06
CA LYS A 147 -22.31 6.11 15.05
C LYS A 147 -22.69 6.89 16.32
N GLN A 148 -22.25 6.41 17.48
CA GLN A 148 -22.59 7.00 18.77
C GLN A 148 -22.00 8.40 18.98
N PHE A 149 -20.78 8.63 18.49
CA PHE A 149 -20.05 9.89 18.61
C PHE A 149 -20.10 10.75 17.35
N CYS A 150 -20.95 10.39 16.37
CA CYS A 150 -21.11 11.08 15.08
C CYS A 150 -19.78 11.29 14.35
N LEU A 151 -18.87 10.29 14.42
CA LEU A 151 -17.59 10.31 13.75
C LEU A 151 -17.72 9.83 12.30
N ILE A 152 -16.82 10.30 11.45
CA ILE A 152 -16.74 9.87 10.05
C ILE A 152 -16.44 8.38 10.00
N SER A 153 -17.31 7.62 9.31
CA SER A 153 -17.18 6.19 9.17
C SER A 153 -15.96 5.82 8.34
N ALA A 154 -15.10 4.94 8.87
CA ALA A 154 -13.97 4.44 8.09
C ALA A 154 -14.40 3.58 6.88
N ILE A 155 -15.65 3.08 6.85
CA ILE A 155 -16.21 2.31 5.73
C ILE A 155 -16.71 3.24 4.62
N GLU A 156 -17.37 4.35 4.96
CA GLU A 156 -17.95 5.28 3.98
C GLU A 156 -16.91 5.98 3.11
N LYS A 157 -15.68 6.14 3.60
CA LYS A 157 -14.55 6.62 2.79
C LYS A 157 -14.24 5.73 1.56
N LYS A 158 -14.73 4.49 1.50
CA LYS A 158 -14.51 3.60 0.35
C LYS A 158 -15.31 3.99 -0.90
N GLN A 159 -16.32 4.84 -0.78
CA GLN A 159 -17.24 5.16 -1.89
C GLN A 159 -16.92 6.48 -2.59
N ASN A 160 -15.75 7.09 -2.40
CA ASN A 160 -15.38 8.22 -3.21
C ASN A 160 -14.90 7.73 -4.58
N PRO A 161 -15.73 7.77 -5.64
CA PRO A 161 -15.37 7.26 -6.97
C PRO A 161 -14.23 8.04 -7.64
N GLN A 162 -13.78 9.14 -7.02
CA GLN A 162 -12.63 9.93 -7.47
C GLN A 162 -11.26 9.39 -7.04
N ASN A 163 -11.19 8.35 -6.20
CA ASN A 163 -9.92 7.68 -5.96
C ASN A 163 -9.61 6.75 -7.14
N GLN A 164 -9.04 7.32 -8.19
CA GLN A 164 -8.41 6.56 -9.26
C GLN A 164 -7.43 5.57 -8.62
N ILE A 165 -7.70 4.27 -8.79
CA ILE A 165 -6.89 3.17 -8.24
C ILE A 165 -5.46 3.26 -8.78
N PHE A 166 -5.28 3.80 -10.00
CA PHE A 166 -4.01 3.96 -10.68
C PHE A 166 -3.70 5.43 -10.92
N LYS A 167 -3.00 6.03 -9.95
CA LYS A 167 -2.35 7.35 -10.11
C LYS A 167 -0.84 7.16 -10.04
N PRO A 168 -0.07 7.90 -10.82
CA PRO A 168 1.37 7.99 -10.63
C PRO A 168 1.67 8.39 -9.18
N VAL A 169 2.65 7.73 -8.59
CA VAL A 169 3.09 8.03 -7.22
C VAL A 169 3.74 9.41 -7.21
N ASN A 170 3.26 10.26 -6.31
CA ASN A 170 3.93 11.50 -5.98
C ASN A 170 4.75 11.29 -4.69
N TYR A 171 6.08 11.24 -4.83
CA TYR A 171 6.98 10.98 -3.70
C TYR A 171 7.08 12.15 -2.71
N GLU A 172 6.71 13.38 -3.12
CA GLU A 172 6.70 14.58 -2.29
C GLU A 172 5.44 14.69 -1.42
N ALA A 173 4.32 14.10 -1.86
CA ALA A 173 3.02 14.26 -1.21
C ALA A 173 2.83 13.45 0.09
N GLY A 174 3.86 12.79 0.62
CA GLY A 174 3.74 11.88 1.77
C GLY A 174 2.97 10.61 1.44
N ASP A 175 2.86 9.68 2.41
CA ASP A 175 2.15 8.39 2.29
C ASP A 175 2.47 7.59 1.00
N ILE A 176 3.74 7.63 0.58
CA ILE A 176 4.27 6.93 -0.60
C ILE A 176 3.83 5.46 -0.60
N LYS A 177 3.87 4.81 0.58
CA LYS A 177 3.52 3.40 0.73
C LYS A 177 2.08 3.10 0.32
N SER A 178 1.11 3.92 0.71
CA SER A 178 -0.30 3.74 0.33
C SER A 178 -0.52 3.95 -1.17
N GLN A 179 0.11 4.98 -1.73
CA GLN A 179 0.05 5.25 -3.16
C GLN A 179 0.59 4.05 -3.95
N MET A 180 1.79 3.55 -3.58
CA MET A 180 2.38 2.35 -4.20
C MET A 180 1.53 1.10 -4.00
N ALA A 181 0.92 0.91 -2.82
CA ALA A 181 0.11 -0.25 -2.51
C ALA A 181 -1.11 -0.38 -3.43
N SER A 182 -1.74 0.75 -3.78
CA SER A 182 -2.85 0.79 -4.72
C SER A 182 -2.46 0.24 -6.09
N VAL A 183 -1.31 0.66 -6.60
CA VAL A 183 -0.79 0.22 -7.91
C VAL A 183 -0.33 -1.23 -7.86
N ILE A 184 0.59 -1.57 -6.95
CA ILE A 184 1.26 -2.88 -6.89
C ILE A 184 0.28 -4.04 -6.69
N ARG A 185 -0.76 -3.85 -5.87
CA ARG A 185 -1.77 -4.89 -5.60
C ARG A 185 -2.71 -5.15 -6.77
N ASN A 186 -2.94 -4.14 -7.59
CA ASN A 186 -3.98 -4.21 -8.61
C ASN A 186 -3.43 -4.47 -10.03
N LEU A 187 -2.22 -4.01 -10.37
CA LEU A 187 -1.66 -4.24 -11.71
C LEU A 187 -1.71 -5.70 -12.17
N PRO A 188 -1.31 -6.70 -11.35
CA PRO A 188 -1.36 -8.10 -11.78
C PRO A 188 -2.77 -8.65 -11.96
N LYS A 189 -3.80 -7.98 -11.46
CA LYS A 189 -5.21 -8.41 -11.65
C LYS A 189 -5.75 -8.03 -13.03
N TYR A 190 -5.19 -6.96 -13.62
CA TYR A 190 -5.72 -6.38 -14.84
C TYR A 190 -4.82 -6.59 -16.06
N TYR A 191 -3.49 -6.68 -15.87
CA TYR A 191 -2.55 -6.74 -16.98
C TYR A 191 -1.85 -8.10 -17.07
N LYS A 192 -1.72 -8.59 -18.31
CA LYS A 192 -0.94 -9.78 -18.66
C LYS A 192 0.49 -9.35 -19.02
N PHE A 193 1.49 -9.90 -18.32
CA PHE A 193 2.91 -9.64 -18.59
C PHE A 193 3.75 -10.87 -18.23
N GLU A 194 4.76 -11.19 -19.08
CA GLU A 194 5.47 -12.48 -19.01
C GLU A 194 6.76 -12.46 -18.19
N GLY A 195 7.18 -11.32 -17.68
CA GLY A 195 8.45 -11.26 -17.00
C GLY A 195 8.70 -9.97 -16.23
N PHE A 196 9.78 -9.99 -15.46
CA PHE A 196 10.17 -8.87 -14.59
C PHE A 196 10.39 -7.56 -15.36
N GLY A 197 10.98 -7.66 -16.57
CA GLY A 197 11.20 -6.49 -17.43
C GLY A 197 9.91 -5.81 -17.87
N THR A 198 8.90 -6.58 -18.32
CA THR A 198 7.59 -6.05 -18.71
C THR A 198 6.81 -5.54 -17.52
N TYR A 199 6.93 -6.19 -16.34
CA TYR A 199 6.36 -5.69 -15.10
C TYR A 199 6.93 -4.35 -14.69
N ASN A 200 8.27 -4.18 -14.70
CA ASN A 200 8.92 -2.91 -14.39
C ASN A 200 8.57 -1.80 -15.39
N ALA A 201 8.39 -2.14 -16.68
CA ALA A 201 7.91 -1.18 -17.64
C ALA A 201 6.49 -0.69 -17.33
N LEU A 202 5.61 -1.59 -16.90
CA LEU A 202 4.26 -1.22 -16.47
C LEU A 202 4.28 -0.39 -15.18
N LEU A 203 5.11 -0.75 -14.19
CA LEU A 203 5.28 0.00 -12.94
C LEU A 203 5.81 1.41 -13.16
N SER A 204 6.72 1.59 -14.14
CA SER A 204 7.33 2.91 -14.41
C SER A 204 6.32 3.97 -14.87
N LEU A 205 5.18 3.56 -15.47
CA LEU A 205 4.08 4.47 -15.81
C LEU A 205 3.42 5.09 -14.55
N PHE A 206 3.69 4.53 -13.38
CA PHE A 206 3.18 4.99 -12.09
C PHE A 206 4.29 5.49 -11.16
N ASN A 207 5.45 5.84 -11.71
CA ASN A 207 6.62 6.29 -10.94
C ASN A 207 7.06 5.25 -9.88
N ILE A 208 7.01 3.97 -10.21
CA ILE A 208 7.43 2.86 -9.36
C ILE A 208 8.45 2.00 -10.12
N THR A 209 9.44 1.47 -9.41
CA THR A 209 10.31 0.40 -9.88
C THR A 209 10.43 -0.70 -8.85
N ALA A 210 10.70 -1.92 -9.31
CA ALA A 210 10.97 -3.08 -8.46
C ALA A 210 12.38 -3.62 -8.70
N GLU A 211 12.96 -4.22 -7.68
CA GLU A 211 14.25 -4.94 -7.76
C GLU A 211 14.14 -6.31 -7.11
N GLU A 212 14.76 -7.29 -7.75
CA GLU A 212 14.91 -8.62 -7.17
C GLU A 212 16.08 -8.61 -6.19
N VAL A 213 15.84 -9.12 -4.98
CA VAL A 213 16.84 -9.22 -3.92
C VAL A 213 17.03 -10.68 -3.58
N LYS A 214 18.27 -11.13 -3.61
CA LYS A 214 18.70 -12.46 -3.14
C LYS A 214 19.35 -12.30 -1.77
N GLY A 215 19.00 -13.16 -0.84
CA GLY A 215 19.58 -13.17 0.49
C GLY A 215 19.59 -14.59 1.06
N GLU A 216 20.42 -14.82 2.06
CA GLU A 216 20.49 -16.08 2.79
C GLU A 216 19.88 -15.90 4.19
N PHE A 217 19.06 -16.83 4.60
CA PHE A 217 18.50 -16.86 5.94
C PHE A 217 18.51 -18.30 6.49
N ASN A 218 19.26 -18.52 7.56
CA ASN A 218 19.49 -19.83 8.15
C ASN A 218 20.02 -20.89 7.13
N GLY A 219 21.00 -20.51 6.29
CA GLY A 219 21.56 -21.40 5.28
C GLY A 219 20.67 -21.66 4.05
N ILE A 220 19.49 -21.03 3.99
CA ILE A 220 18.55 -21.19 2.88
C ILE A 220 18.55 -19.90 2.04
N SER A 221 18.88 -20.03 0.75
CA SER A 221 18.76 -18.92 -0.20
C SER A 221 17.30 -18.52 -0.36
N LYS A 222 16.99 -17.24 -0.15
CA LYS A 222 15.68 -16.65 -0.33
C LYS A 222 15.71 -15.55 -1.37
N GLN A 223 14.72 -15.54 -2.25
CA GLN A 223 14.50 -14.49 -3.22
C GLN A 223 13.30 -13.64 -2.79
N GLY A 224 13.42 -12.34 -2.97
CA GLY A 224 12.41 -11.37 -2.62
C GLY A 224 12.38 -10.21 -3.59
N LEU A 225 11.41 -9.31 -3.41
CA LEU A 225 11.28 -8.06 -4.15
C LEU A 225 11.29 -6.89 -3.20
N VAL A 226 11.90 -5.80 -3.66
CA VAL A 226 11.79 -4.48 -3.07
C VAL A 226 11.29 -3.49 -4.12
N TYR A 227 10.51 -2.53 -3.69
CA TYR A 227 9.91 -1.50 -4.54
C TYR A 227 10.42 -0.13 -4.14
N PHE A 228 10.56 0.76 -5.11
CA PHE A 228 10.96 2.16 -4.91
C PHE A 228 10.00 3.08 -5.64
N ALA A 229 9.71 4.25 -5.05
CA ALA A 229 9.12 5.34 -5.79
C ALA A 229 10.20 6.04 -6.61
N LEU A 230 9.83 6.53 -7.78
CA LEU A 230 10.70 7.27 -8.70
C LEU A 230 10.34 8.76 -8.67
N ASN A 231 11.34 9.62 -8.87
CA ASN A 231 11.13 11.04 -9.16
C ASN A 231 10.77 11.25 -10.65
N GLU A 232 10.55 12.50 -11.04
CA GLU A 232 10.23 12.87 -12.42
C GLU A 232 11.35 12.51 -13.43
N LYS A 233 12.59 12.38 -12.95
CA LYS A 233 13.75 11.96 -13.76
C LYS A 233 13.86 10.43 -13.89
N GLY A 234 12.98 9.67 -13.23
CA GLY A 234 13.03 8.21 -13.19
C GLY A 234 14.08 7.64 -12.22
N GLU A 235 14.62 8.45 -11.31
CA GLU A 235 15.57 8.03 -10.29
C GLU A 235 14.84 7.60 -9.01
N LYS A 236 15.45 6.71 -8.22
CA LYS A 236 14.89 6.25 -6.94
C LYS A 236 14.82 7.40 -5.92
N ALA A 237 13.61 7.78 -5.54
CA ALA A 237 13.32 8.87 -4.62
C ALA A 237 12.86 8.41 -3.23
N SER A 238 12.76 7.11 -2.97
CA SER A 238 12.33 6.56 -1.69
C SER A 238 13.29 5.50 -1.16
N ASN A 239 13.18 5.20 0.14
CA ASN A 239 13.76 4.01 0.72
C ASN A 239 13.10 2.74 0.15
N PRO A 240 13.80 1.58 0.13
CA PRO A 240 13.25 0.33 -0.37
C PRO A 240 12.07 -0.16 0.48
N PHE A 241 10.95 -0.44 -0.15
CA PHE A 241 9.79 -1.07 0.45
C PHE A 241 9.79 -2.58 0.16
N LYS A 242 9.82 -3.42 1.20
CA LYS A 242 9.73 -4.88 1.01
C LYS A 242 8.37 -5.27 0.44
N ALA A 243 8.32 -6.20 -0.51
CA ALA A 243 7.09 -6.70 -1.12
C ALA A 243 6.04 -7.17 -0.10
N SER A 244 6.48 -7.74 1.04
CA SER A 244 5.61 -8.17 2.13
C SER A 244 4.75 -7.06 2.75
N LEU A 245 5.13 -5.79 2.59
CA LEU A 245 4.35 -4.63 3.04
C LEU A 245 3.11 -4.39 2.18
N PHE A 246 3.11 -4.91 0.95
CA PHE A 246 2.00 -4.76 -0.01
C PHE A 246 1.08 -5.99 -0.08
N GLY A 247 1.32 -7.00 0.75
CA GLY A 247 0.54 -8.24 0.81
C GLY A 247 1.16 -9.40 0.02
N LYS A 248 0.55 -10.58 0.11
CA LYS A 248 1.11 -11.80 -0.51
C LYS A 248 1.21 -11.68 -2.04
N GLN A 249 0.23 -11.07 -2.69
CA GLN A 249 0.15 -10.93 -4.15
C GLN A 249 1.30 -10.11 -4.76
N ALA A 250 1.93 -9.24 -3.98
CA ALA A 250 3.09 -8.45 -4.41
C ALA A 250 4.43 -9.20 -4.31
N GLY A 251 4.41 -10.43 -3.79
CA GLY A 251 5.62 -11.22 -3.51
C GLY A 251 6.21 -11.87 -4.77
N TYR A 252 7.51 -12.22 -4.68
CA TYR A 252 8.24 -12.85 -5.78
C TYR A 252 7.56 -14.10 -6.33
N VAL A 253 7.12 -15.01 -5.45
CA VAL A 253 6.50 -16.29 -5.86
C VAL A 253 5.20 -16.07 -6.63
N GLN A 254 4.35 -15.16 -6.18
CA GLN A 254 3.08 -14.85 -6.84
C GLN A 254 3.29 -14.20 -8.20
N LEU A 255 4.30 -13.34 -8.32
CA LEU A 255 4.66 -12.76 -9.62
C LEU A 255 5.19 -13.80 -10.60
N GLN A 256 6.00 -14.76 -10.15
CA GLN A 256 6.43 -15.88 -11.01
C GLN A 256 5.25 -16.72 -11.51
N GLN A 257 4.27 -16.98 -10.64
CA GLN A 257 3.02 -17.66 -11.04
C GLN A 257 2.24 -16.82 -12.06
N HIS A 258 2.14 -15.51 -11.85
CA HIS A 258 1.50 -14.58 -12.78
C HIS A 258 2.19 -14.58 -14.15
N TYR A 259 3.53 -14.58 -14.19
CA TYR A 259 4.29 -14.67 -15.45
C TYR A 259 3.99 -15.95 -16.22
N ALA A 260 3.96 -17.08 -15.53
CA ALA A 260 3.63 -18.38 -16.14
C ALA A 260 2.21 -18.39 -16.73
N GLN A 261 1.22 -17.93 -15.98
CA GLN A 261 -0.16 -17.81 -16.42
C GLN A 261 -0.30 -16.83 -17.60
N SER A 262 0.32 -15.65 -17.50
CA SER A 262 0.28 -14.65 -18.56
C SER A 262 0.91 -15.17 -19.85
N LYS A 263 2.01 -15.92 -19.76
CA LYS A 263 2.68 -16.51 -20.91
C LYS A 263 1.76 -17.45 -21.70
N GLU A 264 0.99 -18.27 -21.00
CA GLU A 264 0.00 -19.14 -21.67
C GLU A 264 -1.14 -18.36 -22.31
N LEU A 265 -1.66 -17.34 -21.63
CA LEU A 265 -2.73 -16.48 -22.18
C LEU A 265 -2.26 -15.66 -23.38
N LEU A 266 -1.02 -15.20 -23.36
CA LEU A 266 -0.46 -14.36 -24.42
C LEU A 266 0.01 -15.15 -25.66
N LYS A 267 0.16 -16.48 -25.60
CA LYS A 267 0.54 -17.31 -26.76
C LYS A 267 -0.42 -17.14 -27.93
N ASN A 268 -1.72 -17.11 -27.65
CA ASN A 268 -2.79 -17.06 -28.64
C ASN A 268 -3.57 -15.74 -28.57
N GLU A 269 -2.95 -14.66 -28.11
CA GLU A 269 -3.62 -13.36 -27.95
C GLU A 269 -3.95 -12.78 -29.33
N PRO A 270 -5.23 -12.67 -29.73
CA PRO A 270 -5.64 -12.22 -31.06
C PRO A 270 -5.23 -10.78 -31.36
N SER A 271 -5.15 -9.95 -30.32
CA SER A 271 -4.79 -8.53 -30.43
C SER A 271 -3.32 -8.30 -30.79
N LYS A 272 -2.44 -9.32 -30.65
CA LYS A 272 -1.00 -9.21 -30.91
C LYS A 272 -0.69 -8.74 -32.33
N ALA A 273 -1.37 -9.29 -33.34
CA ALA A 273 -1.18 -8.95 -34.72
C ALA A 273 -1.62 -7.50 -35.04
N LEU A 274 -2.76 -7.09 -34.46
CA LEU A 274 -3.28 -5.74 -34.58
C LEU A 274 -2.35 -4.74 -33.91
N LEU A 275 -1.90 -5.03 -32.68
CA LEU A 275 -0.94 -4.21 -31.95
C LEU A 275 0.34 -3.99 -32.76
N LYS A 276 0.92 -5.09 -33.27
CA LYS A 276 2.12 -5.03 -34.12
C LYS A 276 1.91 -4.12 -35.30
N ARG A 277 0.82 -4.29 -36.08
CA ARG A 277 0.49 -3.47 -37.24
C ARG A 277 0.31 -1.99 -36.90
N THR A 278 -0.34 -1.70 -35.78
CA THR A 278 -0.54 -0.33 -35.29
C THR A 278 0.80 0.33 -34.95
N ILE A 279 1.72 -0.39 -34.29
CA ILE A 279 3.05 0.12 -33.97
C ILE A 279 3.85 0.37 -35.22
N GLU A 280 3.87 -0.56 -36.19
CA GLU A 280 4.55 -0.43 -37.45
C GLU A 280 4.05 0.79 -38.28
N MET A 281 2.74 1.00 -38.33
CA MET A 281 2.13 2.15 -39.00
C MET A 281 2.53 3.47 -38.30
N CYS A 282 2.52 3.53 -36.97
CA CYS A 282 2.96 4.70 -36.23
C CYS A 282 4.46 4.98 -36.45
N LEU A 283 5.29 3.92 -36.56
CA LEU A 283 6.72 4.04 -36.81
C LEU A 283 7.02 4.63 -38.20
N GLN A 284 6.26 4.19 -39.20
CA GLN A 284 6.41 4.71 -40.60
C GLN A 284 5.99 6.18 -40.75
N THR A 285 5.08 6.65 -39.92
CA THR A 285 4.49 7.99 -40.02
C THR A 285 5.06 9.02 -39.06
N ALA A 286 5.79 8.60 -38.02
CA ALA A 286 6.41 9.50 -37.08
C ALA A 286 7.82 9.88 -37.50
N SER A 287 8.21 11.14 -37.29
CA SER A 287 9.55 11.65 -37.58
C SER A 287 10.50 11.52 -36.38
N GLU A 288 9.98 11.50 -35.17
CA GLU A 288 10.77 11.47 -33.92
C GLU A 288 10.11 10.63 -32.80
N GLU A 289 10.87 10.29 -31.75
CA GLU A 289 10.42 9.49 -30.62
C GLU A 289 9.18 10.09 -29.94
N LYS A 290 9.17 11.41 -29.72
CA LYS A 290 8.08 12.11 -29.04
C LYS A 290 6.77 11.98 -29.83
N GLU A 291 6.83 12.17 -31.11
CA GLU A 291 5.68 12.03 -32.01
C GLU A 291 5.19 10.58 -32.06
N PHE A 292 6.11 9.62 -32.17
CA PHE A 292 5.80 8.19 -32.15
C PHE A 292 5.04 7.79 -30.85
N LYS A 293 5.55 8.18 -29.68
CA LYS A 293 4.90 7.93 -28.40
C LYS A 293 3.52 8.59 -28.31
N LYS A 294 3.38 9.81 -28.79
CA LYS A 294 2.11 10.54 -28.82
C LYS A 294 1.07 9.81 -29.66
N ARG A 295 1.42 9.44 -30.89
CA ARG A 295 0.52 8.71 -31.80
C ARG A 295 0.06 7.36 -31.28
N LEU A 296 0.94 6.63 -30.57
CA LEU A 296 0.59 5.38 -29.90
C LEU A 296 -0.30 5.62 -28.67
N SER A 297 -0.01 6.65 -27.88
CA SER A 297 -0.83 7.02 -26.73
C SER A 297 -2.27 7.37 -27.13
N GLU A 298 -2.45 8.09 -28.22
CA GLU A 298 -3.77 8.42 -28.80
C GLU A 298 -4.56 7.15 -29.21
N ARG A 299 -3.87 6.05 -29.48
CA ARG A 299 -4.45 4.73 -29.77
C ARG A 299 -4.54 3.78 -28.57
N GLY A 300 -4.33 4.31 -27.35
CA GLY A 300 -4.39 3.51 -26.12
C GLY A 300 -3.18 2.62 -25.89
N ILE A 301 -2.02 2.95 -26.47
CA ILE A 301 -0.79 2.17 -26.30
C ILE A 301 0.29 3.07 -25.67
N ASN A 302 0.74 2.73 -24.46
CA ASN A 302 1.91 3.38 -23.86
C ASN A 302 3.21 2.69 -24.32
N THR A 303 4.25 3.50 -24.53
CA THR A 303 5.58 3.03 -24.92
C THR A 303 6.61 3.40 -23.86
N VAL A 304 7.27 2.40 -23.29
CA VAL A 304 8.34 2.57 -22.31
C VAL A 304 9.67 2.24 -22.98
N VAL A 305 10.55 3.25 -23.09
CA VAL A 305 11.89 3.13 -23.67
C VAL A 305 12.91 3.12 -22.54
N ARG A 306 13.81 2.15 -22.56
CA ARG A 306 14.91 2.04 -21.59
C ARG A 306 16.23 2.33 -22.30
N ARG A 307 17.01 3.23 -21.69
CA ARG A 307 18.31 3.66 -22.17
C ARG A 307 19.39 3.31 -21.13
N ASN A 308 20.60 3.03 -21.61
CA ASN A 308 21.77 2.92 -20.76
C ASN A 308 22.33 4.33 -20.44
N THR A 309 23.40 4.39 -19.66
CA THR A 309 24.08 5.65 -19.29
C THR A 309 24.63 6.42 -20.47
N GLU A 310 24.86 5.76 -21.61
CA GLU A 310 25.34 6.33 -22.85
C GLU A 310 24.19 6.81 -23.77
N GLY A 311 22.93 6.71 -23.31
CA GLY A 311 21.75 7.09 -24.07
C GLY A 311 21.25 6.04 -25.07
N ARG A 312 21.94 4.90 -25.24
CA ARG A 312 21.56 3.83 -26.16
C ARG A 312 20.30 3.11 -25.67
N VAL A 313 19.34 2.91 -26.57
CA VAL A 313 18.13 2.12 -26.31
C VAL A 313 18.49 0.64 -26.22
N TYR A 314 18.29 0.03 -25.06
CA TYR A 314 18.50 -1.41 -24.86
C TYR A 314 17.18 -2.18 -24.63
N GLY A 315 16.06 -1.47 -24.44
CA GLY A 315 14.76 -2.08 -24.26
C GLY A 315 13.61 -1.17 -24.68
N ILE A 316 12.63 -1.74 -25.34
CA ILE A 316 11.37 -1.07 -25.65
C ILE A 316 10.21 -1.99 -25.28
N THR A 317 9.20 -1.45 -24.61
CA THR A 317 8.05 -2.19 -24.11
C THR A 317 6.79 -1.42 -24.45
N PHE A 318 5.79 -2.12 -24.97
CA PHE A 318 4.48 -1.59 -25.33
C PHE A 318 3.43 -2.10 -24.36
N VAL A 319 2.62 -1.19 -23.84
CA VAL A 319 1.49 -1.48 -22.94
C VAL A 319 0.22 -1.18 -23.70
N ASP A 320 -0.49 -2.22 -24.11
CA ASP A 320 -1.78 -2.11 -24.78
C ASP A 320 -2.91 -2.12 -23.72
N HIS A 321 -3.59 -0.99 -23.60
CA HIS A 321 -4.68 -0.82 -22.64
C HIS A 321 -6.00 -1.45 -23.09
N SER A 322 -6.13 -1.75 -24.39
CA SER A 322 -7.34 -2.40 -24.91
C SER A 322 -7.36 -3.89 -24.55
N SER A 323 -6.27 -4.60 -24.86
CA SER A 323 -6.13 -6.03 -24.52
C SER A 323 -5.57 -6.26 -23.13
N LYS A 324 -5.19 -5.19 -22.40
CA LYS A 324 -4.54 -5.26 -21.07
C LYS A 324 -3.28 -6.14 -21.12
N SER A 325 -2.48 -6.03 -22.16
CA SER A 325 -1.29 -6.83 -22.40
C SER A 325 -0.02 -5.98 -22.50
N VAL A 326 1.09 -6.54 -22.04
CA VAL A 326 2.39 -5.86 -22.03
C VAL A 326 3.40 -6.70 -22.82
N TRP A 327 4.02 -6.08 -23.82
CA TRP A 327 4.90 -6.76 -24.76
C TRP A 327 6.25 -6.06 -24.88
N ASN A 328 7.32 -6.81 -24.83
CA ASN A 328 8.60 -6.29 -25.32
C ASN A 328 8.56 -6.21 -26.84
N GLY A 329 9.20 -5.20 -27.42
CA GLY A 329 9.24 -5.03 -28.89
C GLY A 329 9.76 -6.27 -29.61
N SER A 330 10.77 -6.95 -29.07
CA SER A 330 11.31 -8.21 -29.66
C SER A 330 10.28 -9.37 -29.68
N GLN A 331 9.29 -9.38 -28.79
CA GLN A 331 8.21 -10.39 -28.79
C GLN A 331 7.17 -10.15 -29.88
N LEU A 332 7.05 -8.90 -30.34
CA LEU A 332 6.17 -8.50 -31.45
C LEU A 332 6.83 -8.72 -32.80
N GLY A 333 8.17 -8.62 -32.89
CA GLY A 333 8.93 -8.88 -34.08
C GLY A 333 10.36 -8.36 -34.03
N LYS A 334 11.24 -8.90 -34.88
CA LYS A 334 12.64 -8.45 -34.99
C LYS A 334 12.74 -6.97 -35.40
N ASN A 335 11.83 -6.51 -36.24
CA ASN A 335 11.71 -5.14 -36.73
C ASN A 335 11.20 -4.14 -35.67
N LEU A 336 10.77 -4.61 -34.51
CA LEU A 336 10.37 -3.81 -33.34
C LEU A 336 11.31 -4.02 -32.13
N SER A 337 12.50 -4.54 -32.38
CA SER A 337 13.52 -4.70 -31.34
C SER A 337 14.17 -3.35 -30.98
N ALA A 338 14.74 -3.27 -29.79
CA ALA A 338 15.40 -2.07 -29.28
C ALA A 338 16.49 -1.51 -30.22
N ASN A 339 17.24 -2.38 -30.90
CA ASN A 339 18.27 -1.95 -31.86
C ASN A 339 17.68 -1.17 -33.02
N VAL A 340 16.56 -1.62 -33.58
CA VAL A 340 15.90 -0.91 -34.68
C VAL A 340 15.48 0.50 -34.27
N PHE A 341 14.94 0.64 -33.05
CA PHE A 341 14.58 1.97 -32.54
C PHE A 341 15.79 2.83 -32.22
N ASN A 342 16.88 2.21 -31.77
CA ASN A 342 18.12 2.92 -31.53
C ASN A 342 18.68 3.50 -32.87
N ASP A 343 18.72 2.69 -33.91
CA ASP A 343 19.21 3.08 -35.23
C ASP A 343 18.30 4.16 -35.84
N TRP A 344 16.99 4.01 -35.69
CA TRP A 344 16.03 4.97 -36.20
C TRP A 344 16.14 6.35 -35.53
N TRP A 345 16.22 6.38 -34.22
CA TRP A 345 16.31 7.64 -33.47
C TRP A 345 17.71 8.28 -33.47
N SER A 346 18.77 7.51 -33.66
CA SER A 346 20.15 8.02 -33.69
C SER A 346 20.58 8.51 -35.08
N ASN A 347 20.11 7.85 -36.15
CA ASN A 347 20.60 8.08 -37.50
C ASN A 347 19.67 8.89 -38.41
N GLY A 348 18.45 9.23 -37.95
CA GLY A 348 17.47 9.97 -38.71
C GLY A 348 17.03 9.28 -40.02
N ASN A 349 17.37 8.01 -40.21
CA ASN A 349 17.08 7.25 -41.42
C ASN A 349 15.61 6.81 -41.43
N LYS A 350 14.87 7.32 -42.42
CA LYS A 350 13.57 6.76 -42.80
C LYS A 350 13.81 5.34 -43.28
N MET A 351 13.10 4.35 -42.69
CA MET A 351 13.11 2.98 -43.21
C MET A 351 12.80 2.99 -44.70
N GLU A 352 13.68 2.39 -45.49
CA GLU A 352 13.40 2.09 -46.89
C GLU A 352 12.12 1.25 -46.96
N GLN A 353 11.16 1.69 -47.78
CA GLN A 353 9.87 1.03 -47.91
C GLN A 353 10.08 -0.36 -48.56
N PRO A 354 9.51 -1.42 -47.99
CA PRO A 354 9.36 -2.66 -48.75
C PRO A 354 8.36 -2.43 -49.87
N VAL A 355 8.77 -2.84 -51.08
CA VAL A 355 8.05 -2.75 -52.34
C VAL A 355 6.58 -3.13 -52.24
N GLN A 356 5.72 -2.30 -52.78
CA GLN A 356 4.27 -2.41 -52.85
C GLN A 356 3.81 -3.70 -53.51
N GLY A 357 3.03 -4.51 -52.84
CA GLY A 357 2.09 -5.45 -53.44
C GLY A 357 0.71 -4.77 -53.56
N ASN A 358 0.23 -4.59 -54.78
CA ASN A 358 -1.07 -4.01 -55.10
C ASN A 358 -2.24 -4.79 -54.49
N GLY A 359 -3.16 -4.10 -53.84
CA GLY A 359 -4.43 -4.66 -53.41
C GLY A 359 -5.30 -3.62 -52.72
N ALA A 360 -6.02 -2.84 -53.51
CA ALA A 360 -6.98 -1.86 -53.04
C ALA A 360 -8.21 -2.54 -52.39
N SER A 361 -8.56 -2.20 -51.17
CA SER A 361 -9.94 -2.23 -50.70
C SER A 361 -10.15 -1.07 -49.74
N LYS A 362 -10.93 -0.10 -50.21
CA LYS A 362 -11.43 1.03 -49.43
C LYS A 362 -12.60 0.53 -48.62
N ASN A 363 -12.46 0.49 -47.31
CA ASN A 363 -13.59 0.53 -46.40
C ASN A 363 -13.40 1.72 -45.47
N ASN A 364 -14.23 2.74 -45.72
CA ASN A 364 -14.42 3.89 -44.85
C ASN A 364 -15.13 3.43 -43.57
N ALA A 365 -14.38 3.34 -42.49
CA ALA A 365 -14.95 3.30 -41.15
C ALA A 365 -14.81 4.73 -40.59
N THR A 366 -15.95 5.35 -40.38
CA THR A 366 -16.13 6.64 -39.68
C THR A 366 -15.47 6.55 -38.31
N ILE A 367 -14.49 7.41 -38.09
CA ILE A 367 -13.77 7.56 -36.83
C ILE A 367 -14.60 8.52 -35.99
N ASP A 368 -15.15 8.00 -34.90
CA ASP A 368 -15.76 8.79 -33.82
C ASP A 368 -14.63 9.61 -33.15
N GLU A 369 -14.66 10.91 -33.37
CA GLU A 369 -13.77 11.88 -32.74
C GLU A 369 -14.16 12.14 -31.28
N ASN A 370 -13.71 11.26 -30.38
CA ASN A 370 -13.61 11.58 -28.97
C ASN A 370 -12.15 11.55 -28.55
N ILE A 371 -11.49 12.69 -28.68
CA ILE A 371 -10.11 12.94 -28.22
C ILE A 371 -10.08 12.77 -26.68
N LYS A 372 -9.64 11.61 -26.21
CA LYS A 372 -9.41 11.36 -24.78
C LYS A 372 -8.03 11.88 -24.41
N GLU A 373 -7.96 12.73 -23.40
CA GLU A 373 -6.70 13.18 -22.82
C GLU A 373 -5.78 12.00 -22.44
N PRO A 374 -4.44 12.11 -22.61
CA PRO A 374 -3.48 11.01 -22.37
C PRO A 374 -3.54 10.41 -20.96
N ASN A 375 -4.06 11.16 -20.01
CA ASN A 375 -4.15 10.76 -18.59
C ASN A 375 -5.32 9.82 -18.25
N ASN A 376 -6.18 9.48 -19.22
CA ASN A 376 -7.38 8.68 -18.97
C ASN A 376 -7.32 7.24 -19.54
N LEU A 377 -6.14 6.76 -19.93
CA LEU A 377 -5.98 5.40 -20.48
C LEU A 377 -6.31 4.29 -19.45
N PHE A 378 -6.28 4.61 -18.17
CA PHE A 378 -6.68 3.72 -17.06
C PHE A 378 -8.11 3.96 -16.57
N GLY A 379 -8.92 4.76 -17.26
CA GLY A 379 -10.28 5.13 -16.86
C GLY A 379 -11.27 3.97 -16.81
N PHE A 380 -10.99 2.84 -17.50
CA PHE A 380 -11.80 1.62 -17.43
C PHE A 380 -11.86 1.01 -16.01
N LEU A 381 -10.86 1.26 -15.17
CA LEU A 381 -10.78 0.77 -13.79
C LEU A 381 -11.77 1.44 -12.84
N VAL A 382 -12.32 2.57 -13.22
CA VAL A 382 -13.36 3.27 -12.45
C VAL A 382 -14.73 2.60 -12.62
N LYS A 383 -14.99 1.97 -13.75
CA LYS A 383 -16.31 1.39 -14.10
C LYS A 383 -16.55 -0.03 -13.54
N GLU A 384 -15.50 -0.87 -13.40
CA GLU A 384 -15.65 -2.27 -12.97
C GLU A 384 -15.91 -2.45 -11.46
N ASN A 385 -15.60 -1.46 -10.62
CA ASN A 385 -15.84 -1.56 -9.18
C ASN A 385 -17.32 -1.41 -8.76
N MET A 386 -18.24 -1.17 -9.67
CA MET A 386 -19.67 -1.04 -9.36
C MET A 386 -20.45 -2.37 -9.45
N SER A 387 -19.86 -3.45 -9.98
CA SER A 387 -20.61 -4.69 -10.25
C SER A 387 -20.23 -5.93 -9.41
N ASN A 388 -19.16 -5.89 -8.62
CA ASN A 388 -18.71 -7.07 -7.85
C ASN A 388 -18.76 -6.84 -6.33
N SER A 389 -19.98 -6.83 -5.76
CA SER A 389 -20.21 -6.73 -4.30
C SER A 389 -20.66 -8.07 -3.66
N HIS A 390 -20.21 -9.21 -4.18
CA HIS A 390 -20.49 -10.50 -3.56
C HIS A 390 -19.24 -11.38 -3.52
N GLU A 391 -18.43 -11.22 -2.45
CA GLU A 391 -17.59 -12.28 -1.90
C GLU A 391 -17.12 -11.89 -0.49
N GLU A 392 -17.67 -12.54 0.53
CA GLU A 392 -17.46 -12.26 1.97
C GLU A 392 -16.03 -12.52 2.49
N ASN A 393 -15.15 -13.14 1.72
CA ASN A 393 -13.78 -13.48 2.14
C ASN A 393 -12.74 -12.38 1.88
N SER A 394 -13.10 -11.30 1.20
CA SER A 394 -12.23 -10.17 0.87
C SER A 394 -12.08 -9.15 2.00
N LEU A 395 -12.94 -9.15 3.02
CA LEU A 395 -12.97 -8.10 4.04
C LEU A 395 -11.72 -8.04 4.91
N ILE A 396 -11.10 -9.18 5.23
CA ILE A 396 -9.89 -9.21 6.10
C ILE A 396 -8.65 -8.70 5.35
N GLU A 397 -8.51 -8.98 4.05
CA GLU A 397 -7.41 -8.47 3.23
C GLU A 397 -7.58 -6.98 2.91
N VAL A 398 -8.82 -6.54 2.71
CA VAL A 398 -9.14 -5.13 2.43
C VAL A 398 -8.91 -4.25 3.66
N PHE A 399 -9.18 -4.73 4.87
CA PHE A 399 -8.93 -3.98 6.10
C PHE A 399 -7.44 -3.87 6.48
N GLY A 400 -6.62 -4.86 6.12
CA GLY A 400 -5.15 -4.74 6.23
C GLY A 400 -4.58 -3.60 5.37
N GLY A 401 -5.26 -3.22 4.28
CA GLY A 401 -4.90 -2.08 3.43
C GLY A 401 -5.44 -0.72 3.90
N LEU A 402 -6.53 -0.70 4.65
CA LEU A 402 -7.12 0.53 5.21
C LEU A 402 -6.34 1.11 6.39
N LEU A 403 -5.54 0.28 7.07
CA LEU A 403 -4.66 0.73 8.15
C LEU A 403 -3.53 1.66 7.68
N SER A 404 -3.34 1.82 6.36
CA SER A 404 -2.30 2.66 5.78
C SER A 404 -2.79 4.00 5.20
N ASN A 405 -4.06 4.35 5.30
CA ASN A 405 -4.60 5.61 4.75
C ASN A 405 -4.54 6.80 5.73
N GLY A 406 -3.63 6.81 6.69
CA GLY A 406 -3.32 7.99 7.50
C GLY A 406 -2.00 8.58 7.05
N LYS A 407 -1.99 9.85 6.66
CA LYS A 407 -0.77 10.66 6.54
C LYS A 407 0.02 10.53 7.85
N ALA A 408 1.31 10.18 7.74
CA ALA A 408 2.25 9.91 8.82
C ALA A 408 1.85 8.71 9.73
N GLU A 409 2.35 7.51 9.43
CA GLU A 409 2.55 6.50 10.49
C GLU A 409 3.56 7.14 11.45
N ASP A 410 3.23 7.20 12.73
CA ASP A 410 4.20 7.55 13.75
C ASP A 410 5.36 6.56 13.64
N TYR A 411 6.49 7.02 13.07
CA TYR A 411 7.68 6.20 12.88
C TYR A 411 8.15 5.62 14.21
N ASP A 412 7.99 6.39 15.28
CA ASP A 412 8.32 5.99 16.65
C ASP A 412 7.38 4.89 17.16
N GLU A 413 6.08 4.91 16.81
CA GLU A 413 5.14 3.82 17.14
C GLU A 413 5.55 2.50 16.46
N VAL A 414 5.96 2.56 15.20
CA VAL A 414 6.43 1.38 14.45
C VAL A 414 7.75 0.86 15.02
N LEU A 415 8.69 1.74 15.37
CA LEU A 415 9.95 1.38 16.02
C LEU A 415 9.69 0.78 17.40
N PHE A 416 8.82 1.38 18.19
CA PHE A 416 8.44 0.89 19.51
C PHE A 416 7.77 -0.50 19.42
N ALA A 417 6.81 -0.68 18.52
CA ALA A 417 6.17 -1.98 18.29
C ALA A 417 7.18 -3.06 17.87
N ASN A 418 8.20 -2.70 17.10
CA ASN A 418 9.27 -3.60 16.70
C ASN A 418 10.25 -3.90 17.86
N GLN A 419 10.53 -2.93 18.73
CA GLN A 419 11.35 -3.14 19.93
C GLN A 419 10.65 -4.06 20.93
N MET A 420 9.36 -3.90 21.13
CA MET A 420 8.53 -4.78 21.97
C MET A 420 8.60 -6.25 21.49
N LYS A 421 8.58 -6.46 20.17
CA LYS A 421 8.72 -7.79 19.56
C LYS A 421 10.15 -8.37 19.70
N LYS A 422 11.19 -7.54 19.61
CA LYS A 422 12.60 -7.99 19.69
C LYS A 422 12.99 -8.41 21.12
N LYS A 423 12.54 -7.70 22.17
CA LYS A 423 12.82 -8.06 23.56
C LYS A 423 12.21 -9.41 23.96
N ALA A 424 11.03 -9.75 23.41
CA ALA A 424 10.41 -11.06 23.62
C ALA A 424 11.22 -12.24 23.02
N ARG A 425 11.99 -12.01 21.94
CA ARG A 425 12.85 -13.04 21.32
C ARG A 425 14.18 -13.25 22.05
N ARG A 426 14.72 -12.25 22.75
CA ARG A 426 15.99 -12.37 23.53
C ARG A 426 15.83 -13.13 24.85
N LYS A 427 14.62 -13.23 25.41
CA LYS A 427 14.34 -14.03 26.62
C LYS A 427 14.12 -15.53 26.33
N LYS A 428 14.13 -15.95 25.05
CA LYS A 428 13.99 -17.36 24.61
C LYS A 428 15.31 -18.02 24.21
N ARG A 429 16.49 -17.38 24.51
CA ARG A 429 17.82 -18.00 24.35
C ARG A 429 18.49 -18.19 25.69
#